data_2882f870fe92164f5256f46c4f5a94bf
#
_entry.id   2882f870fe92164f5256f46c4f5a94bf
#
_cell.length_a   1.000
_cell.length_b   1.000
_cell.length_c   1.000
_cell.angle_alpha   90.00
_cell.angle_beta   90.00
_cell.angle_gamma   90.00
#
_symmetry.space_group_name_H-M   'P 1'
#
loop_
_entity.id
_entity.type
_entity.pdbx_description
1 polymer ?
#
loop_
_entity_poly.entity_id
_entity_poly.type
_entity_poly.pdbx_seq_one_letter_code
_entity_poly.pdbx_strand_id
1 'polypeptide(L)'
;WNGIVQEDTKSFFQKVKFPKNTDFTPLGKDGKFGLLTVTEEGNSVPAFVMNCEFAPVVGKEAIKDAFDAPRLSGKSVSELYGCNVALLGMESVLNGMFLEMAKRINEKPETDPKIPFNMLGVSFLNVEQIHRAQDRPRIYTSGVRAVFFVDGFAVPVYGKGYVMKYGDKYRLFCVLTTDSANEMVKKAADRIAAASVK
;
A
#
# COMPACT_ATOMS: atom_id res chain seq x y z
N TRP A 1 -6.69 -14.54 -15.02
CA TRP A 1 -6.30 -13.67 -13.87
C TRP A 1 -7.41 -13.47 -12.85
N ASN A 2 -8.70 -13.53 -13.25
CA ASN A 2 -9.81 -13.14 -12.37
C ASN A 2 -10.25 -14.20 -11.33
N GLY A 3 -10.01 -15.49 -11.55
CA GLY A 3 -10.48 -16.55 -10.66
C GLY A 3 -9.55 -16.82 -9.47
N ILE A 4 -8.26 -16.97 -9.73
CA ILE A 4 -7.26 -17.37 -8.71
C ILE A 4 -7.01 -16.23 -7.71
N VAL A 5 -7.01 -14.98 -8.18
CA VAL A 5 -6.80 -13.80 -7.32
C VAL A 5 -7.99 -13.57 -6.39
N GLN A 6 -9.21 -13.92 -6.82
CA GLN A 6 -10.43 -13.70 -6.04
C GLN A 6 -10.55 -14.66 -4.85
N GLU A 7 -10.22 -15.93 -5.02
CA GLU A 7 -10.20 -16.91 -3.94
C GLU A 7 -9.08 -16.64 -2.93
N ASP A 8 -7.93 -16.25 -3.42
CA ASP A 8 -6.73 -16.05 -2.60
C ASP A 8 -6.85 -14.76 -1.74
N THR A 9 -7.48 -13.72 -2.27
CA THR A 9 -7.69 -12.47 -1.54
C THR A 9 -8.79 -12.60 -0.49
N LYS A 10 -9.87 -13.29 -0.79
CA LYS A 10 -10.88 -13.65 0.21
C LYS A 10 -10.27 -14.48 1.32
N SER A 11 -9.39 -15.44 0.98
CA SER A 11 -8.71 -16.28 1.97
C SER A 11 -7.73 -15.47 2.84
N PHE A 12 -7.10 -14.44 2.30
CA PHE A 12 -6.24 -13.55 3.07
C PHE A 12 -7.04 -12.77 4.12
N PHE A 13 -8.09 -12.07 3.73
CA PHE A 13 -8.90 -11.31 4.67
C PHE A 13 -9.75 -12.18 5.60
N GLN A 14 -10.14 -13.40 5.19
CA GLN A 14 -10.84 -14.34 6.05
C GLN A 14 -9.94 -15.00 7.11
N LYS A 15 -8.64 -15.14 6.84
CA LYS A 15 -7.66 -15.72 7.78
C LYS A 15 -7.07 -14.68 8.72
N VAL A 16 -7.21 -13.41 8.41
CA VAL A 16 -6.72 -12.31 9.23
C VAL A 16 -7.71 -12.04 10.34
N LYS A 17 -7.25 -12.14 11.58
CA LYS A 17 -8.01 -11.62 12.72
C LYS A 17 -7.83 -10.12 12.76
N PHE A 18 -8.85 -9.41 12.30
CA PHE A 18 -8.87 -7.95 12.46
C PHE A 18 -8.93 -7.59 13.95
N PRO A 19 -8.21 -6.55 14.39
CA PRO A 19 -8.35 -6.01 15.72
C PRO A 19 -9.82 -5.66 16.01
N LYS A 20 -10.26 -5.82 17.29
CA LYS A 20 -11.66 -5.58 17.66
C LYS A 20 -12.19 -4.18 17.35
N ASN A 21 -11.29 -3.22 17.23
CA ASN A 21 -11.58 -1.82 16.90
C ASN A 21 -11.49 -1.51 15.41
N THR A 22 -11.54 -2.52 14.56
CA THR A 22 -11.48 -2.34 13.11
C THR A 22 -12.67 -3.01 12.43
N ASP A 23 -13.16 -2.35 11.38
CA ASP A 23 -14.15 -2.89 10.47
C ASP A 23 -13.62 -2.82 9.04
N PHE A 24 -13.87 -3.85 8.23
CA PHE A 24 -13.37 -3.95 6.88
C PHE A 24 -14.50 -4.17 5.88
N THR A 25 -14.58 -3.28 4.89
CA THR A 25 -15.54 -3.36 3.80
C THR A 25 -14.80 -3.53 2.48
N PRO A 26 -14.94 -4.68 1.77
CA PRO A 26 -14.32 -4.87 0.47
C PRO A 26 -14.92 -3.94 -0.58
N LEU A 27 -14.06 -3.38 -1.44
CA LEU A 27 -14.44 -2.60 -2.61
C LEU A 27 -14.22 -3.43 -3.88
N GLY A 28 -15.27 -3.55 -4.67
CA GLY A 28 -15.23 -4.36 -5.89
C GLY A 28 -15.34 -5.87 -5.65
N LYS A 29 -15.44 -6.62 -6.76
CA LYS A 29 -15.67 -8.07 -6.74
C LYS A 29 -14.38 -8.88 -6.55
N ASP A 30 -13.24 -8.30 -6.86
CA ASP A 30 -11.94 -8.97 -6.84
C ASP A 30 -11.24 -8.94 -5.47
N GLY A 31 -11.80 -8.20 -4.50
CA GLY A 31 -11.28 -8.10 -3.13
C GLY A 31 -9.86 -7.53 -3.01
N LYS A 32 -9.32 -6.91 -4.08
CA LYS A 32 -7.99 -6.29 -4.04
C LYS A 32 -7.97 -5.01 -3.22
N PHE A 33 -9.09 -4.34 -3.16
CA PHE A 33 -9.27 -3.06 -2.51
C PHE A 33 -10.37 -3.13 -1.45
N GLY A 34 -10.24 -2.30 -0.43
CA GLY A 34 -11.23 -2.19 0.62
C GLY A 34 -11.12 -0.89 1.40
N LEU A 35 -12.08 -0.67 2.25
CA LEU A 35 -12.05 0.36 3.28
C LEU A 35 -11.88 -0.33 4.63
N LEU A 36 -10.87 0.08 5.37
CA LEU A 36 -10.64 -0.29 6.75
C LEU A 36 -11.05 0.90 7.63
N THR A 37 -12.05 0.72 8.47
CA THR A 37 -12.40 1.71 9.47
C THR A 37 -11.74 1.32 10.79
N VAL A 38 -10.96 2.21 11.36
CA VAL A 38 -10.32 2.04 12.67
C VAL A 38 -11.01 2.96 13.67
N THR A 39 -11.45 2.41 14.80
CA THR A 39 -12.12 3.18 15.85
C THR A 39 -11.27 3.16 17.12
N GLU A 40 -10.94 4.33 17.65
CA GLU A 40 -10.20 4.49 18.90
C GLU A 40 -10.81 5.68 19.68
N GLU A 41 -11.14 5.49 20.94
CA GLU A 41 -11.70 6.52 21.83
C GLU A 41 -12.91 7.27 21.24
N GLY A 42 -13.78 6.56 20.52
CA GLY A 42 -14.98 7.14 19.90
C GLY A 42 -14.74 7.81 18.54
N ASN A 43 -13.49 7.95 18.10
CA ASN A 43 -13.15 8.46 16.78
C ASN A 43 -13.01 7.31 15.78
N SER A 44 -13.68 7.43 14.64
CA SER A 44 -13.59 6.47 13.55
C SER A 44 -12.90 7.07 12.35
N VAL A 45 -11.86 6.41 11.86
CA VAL A 45 -11.05 6.88 10.73
C VAL A 45 -11.05 5.84 9.62
N PRO A 46 -11.39 6.23 8.39
CA PRO A 46 -11.28 5.35 7.23
C PRO A 46 -9.84 5.32 6.71
N ALA A 47 -9.42 4.15 6.26
CA ALA A 47 -8.23 3.95 5.48
C ALA A 47 -8.56 3.15 4.24
N PHE A 48 -8.02 3.56 3.10
CA PHE A 48 -8.06 2.75 1.89
C PHE A 48 -7.03 1.63 2.01
N VAL A 49 -7.42 0.42 1.64
CA VAL A 49 -6.58 -0.77 1.72
C VAL A 49 -6.44 -1.40 0.36
N MET A 50 -5.22 -1.75 0.02
CA MET A 50 -4.90 -2.59 -1.14
C MET A 50 -4.22 -3.87 -0.65
N ASN A 51 -4.64 -5.00 -1.21
CA ASN A 51 -4.01 -6.28 -0.98
C ASN A 51 -3.93 -7.06 -2.30
N CYS A 52 -2.72 -7.44 -2.68
CA CYS A 52 -2.51 -8.18 -3.92
C CYS A 52 -1.32 -9.13 -3.80
N GLU A 53 -1.27 -10.12 -4.67
CA GLU A 53 -0.07 -10.91 -4.87
C GLU A 53 1.02 -10.00 -5.45
N PHE A 54 2.22 -10.08 -4.88
CA PHE A 54 3.36 -9.25 -5.25
C PHE A 54 4.46 -10.10 -5.87
N ALA A 55 4.83 -9.77 -7.09
CA ALA A 55 5.99 -10.33 -7.76
C ALA A 55 6.98 -9.19 -8.03
N PRO A 56 8.03 -9.06 -7.21
CA PRO A 56 8.99 -7.98 -7.39
C PRO A 56 9.77 -8.15 -8.69
N VAL A 57 9.83 -7.08 -9.48
CA VAL A 57 10.67 -7.00 -10.68
C VAL A 57 12.09 -6.60 -10.31
N VAL A 58 12.21 -5.64 -9.37
CA VAL A 58 13.47 -5.15 -8.82
C VAL A 58 13.63 -5.70 -7.41
N GLY A 59 14.83 -6.10 -7.08
CA GLY A 59 15.14 -6.61 -5.74
C GLY A 59 14.61 -8.01 -5.42
N LYS A 60 14.27 -8.80 -6.43
CA LYS A 60 13.72 -10.15 -6.26
C LYS A 60 14.60 -11.04 -5.38
N GLU A 61 15.90 -11.06 -5.61
CA GLU A 61 16.85 -11.84 -4.83
C GLU A 61 17.01 -11.28 -3.41
N ALA A 62 17.04 -9.95 -3.26
CA ALA A 62 17.11 -9.30 -1.95
C ALA A 62 15.88 -9.62 -1.09
N ILE A 63 14.69 -9.60 -1.69
CA ILE A 63 13.45 -9.94 -0.98
C ILE A 63 13.46 -11.43 -0.59
N LYS A 64 13.91 -12.31 -1.47
CA LYS A 64 14.06 -13.73 -1.16
C LYS A 64 15.02 -13.96 -0.01
N ASP A 65 16.24 -13.41 -0.09
CA ASP A 65 17.24 -13.49 0.98
C ASP A 65 16.72 -12.91 2.29
N ALA A 66 16.00 -11.79 2.21
CA ALA A 66 15.43 -11.14 3.38
C ALA A 66 14.47 -12.03 4.16
N PHE A 67 13.72 -12.90 3.46
CA PHE A 67 12.80 -13.83 4.10
C PHE A 67 13.43 -15.18 4.47
N ASP A 68 14.45 -15.61 3.77
CA ASP A 68 15.00 -16.95 3.88
C ASP A 68 16.36 -16.97 4.63
N ALA A 69 17.08 -15.85 4.73
CA ALA A 69 18.36 -15.75 5.40
C ALA A 69 18.33 -14.89 6.66
N PRO A 70 19.12 -15.24 7.71
CA PRO A 70 19.21 -14.43 8.93
C PRO A 70 19.96 -13.11 8.72
N ARG A 71 20.83 -13.03 7.71
CA ARG A 71 21.57 -11.84 7.33
C ARG A 71 21.53 -11.66 5.81
N LEU A 72 21.38 -10.40 5.39
CA LEU A 72 21.43 -10.04 3.98
C LEU A 72 22.87 -10.15 3.44
N SER A 73 23.01 -10.69 2.25
CA SER A 73 24.26 -10.62 1.48
C SER A 73 24.55 -9.17 1.02
N GLY A 74 25.78 -8.86 0.68
CA GLY A 74 26.13 -7.55 0.12
C GLY A 74 25.36 -7.24 -1.17
N LYS A 75 25.11 -8.26 -2.01
CA LYS A 75 24.28 -8.14 -3.22
C LYS A 75 22.84 -7.78 -2.86
N SER A 76 22.25 -8.47 -1.89
CA SER A 76 20.88 -8.22 -1.45
C SER A 76 20.70 -6.84 -0.82
N VAL A 77 21.70 -6.33 -0.11
CA VAL A 77 21.71 -4.94 0.39
C VAL A 77 21.70 -3.95 -0.77
N SER A 78 22.50 -4.18 -1.80
CA SER A 78 22.54 -3.32 -3.01
C SER A 78 21.20 -3.33 -3.76
N GLU A 79 20.56 -4.49 -3.86
CA GLU A 79 19.25 -4.62 -4.51
C GLU A 79 18.13 -3.95 -3.69
N LEU A 80 18.15 -4.05 -2.36
CA LEU A 80 17.22 -3.31 -1.49
C LEU A 80 17.41 -1.80 -1.61
N TYR A 81 18.65 -1.32 -1.77
CA TYR A 81 18.89 0.07 -2.08
C TYR A 81 18.27 0.48 -3.40
N GLY A 82 18.39 -0.36 -4.44
CA GLY A 82 17.69 -0.17 -5.71
C GLY A 82 16.17 -0.10 -5.57
N CYS A 83 15.58 -0.93 -4.69
CA CYS A 83 14.15 -0.87 -4.37
C CYS A 83 13.77 0.47 -3.70
N ASN A 84 14.59 0.99 -2.80
CA ASN A 84 14.36 2.30 -2.18
C ASN A 84 14.40 3.42 -3.23
N VAL A 85 15.35 3.38 -4.17
CA VAL A 85 15.43 4.34 -5.28
C VAL A 85 14.20 4.24 -6.18
N ALA A 86 13.74 3.03 -6.50
CA ALA A 86 12.51 2.82 -7.27
C ALA A 86 11.27 3.37 -6.54
N LEU A 87 11.21 3.21 -5.22
CA LEU A 87 10.13 3.75 -4.40
C LEU A 87 10.08 5.29 -4.44
N LEU A 88 11.24 5.94 -4.43
CA LEU A 88 11.33 7.39 -4.62
C LEU A 88 10.83 7.83 -6.01
N GLY A 89 11.04 7.00 -7.04
CA GLY A 89 10.54 7.25 -8.40
C GLY A 89 9.04 7.08 -8.58
N MET A 90 8.34 6.50 -7.61
CA MET A 90 6.89 6.25 -7.70
C MET A 90 6.05 7.52 -7.78
N GLU A 91 6.53 8.64 -7.26
CA GLU A 91 5.85 9.94 -7.40
C GLU A 91 5.60 10.29 -8.86
N SER A 92 6.63 10.20 -9.70
CA SER A 92 6.52 10.48 -11.14
C SER A 92 5.59 9.50 -11.86
N VAL A 93 5.62 8.22 -11.47
CA VAL A 93 4.73 7.20 -12.02
C VAL A 93 3.28 7.51 -11.69
N LEU A 94 2.98 7.82 -10.43
CA LEU A 94 1.63 8.15 -9.99
C LEU A 94 1.10 9.43 -10.67
N ASN A 95 1.93 10.46 -10.80
CA ASN A 95 1.55 11.70 -11.49
C ASN A 95 1.27 11.44 -12.99
N GLY A 96 2.06 10.58 -13.62
CA GLY A 96 1.78 10.13 -14.99
C GLY A 96 0.44 9.40 -15.11
N MET A 97 0.13 8.51 -14.16
CA MET A 97 -1.16 7.80 -14.13
C MET A 97 -2.34 8.76 -13.91
N PHE A 98 -2.23 9.75 -13.03
CA PHE A 98 -3.26 10.76 -12.82
C PHE A 98 -3.50 11.61 -14.07
N LEU A 99 -2.44 11.99 -14.77
CA LEU A 99 -2.54 12.71 -16.03
C LEU A 99 -3.30 11.91 -17.08
N GLU A 100 -2.96 10.63 -17.25
CA GLU A 100 -3.65 9.75 -18.20
C GLU A 100 -5.11 9.51 -17.78
N MET A 101 -5.39 9.39 -16.50
CA MET A 101 -6.76 9.27 -15.98
C MET A 101 -7.59 10.52 -16.30
N ALA A 102 -7.04 11.71 -16.05
CA ALA A 102 -7.70 12.98 -16.35
C ALA A 102 -7.98 13.12 -17.85
N LYS A 103 -7.03 12.74 -18.72
CA LYS A 103 -7.23 12.72 -20.17
C LYS A 103 -8.41 11.82 -20.55
N ARG A 104 -8.43 10.57 -20.10
CA ARG A 104 -9.51 9.61 -20.39
C ARG A 104 -10.88 10.06 -19.93
N ILE A 105 -10.95 10.72 -18.75
CA ILE A 105 -12.20 11.29 -18.26
C ILE A 105 -12.64 12.43 -19.17
N ASN A 106 -11.71 13.31 -19.55
CA ASN A 106 -12.00 14.47 -20.39
C ASN A 106 -12.37 14.10 -21.85
N GLU A 107 -12.00 12.92 -22.30
CA GLU A 107 -12.40 12.40 -23.63
C GLU A 107 -13.87 11.99 -23.69
N LYS A 108 -14.53 11.76 -22.54
CA LYS A 108 -15.94 11.42 -22.48
C LYS A 108 -16.80 12.64 -22.80
N PRO A 109 -17.77 12.52 -23.73
CA PRO A 109 -18.63 13.65 -24.13
C PRO A 109 -19.43 14.25 -22.98
N GLU A 110 -19.85 13.41 -22.02
CA GLU A 110 -20.65 13.81 -20.86
C GLU A 110 -19.86 14.56 -19.78
N THR A 111 -18.54 14.62 -19.88
CA THR A 111 -17.71 15.30 -18.88
C THR A 111 -17.73 16.81 -19.11
N ASP A 112 -18.48 17.53 -18.26
CA ASP A 112 -18.52 19.00 -18.22
C ASP A 112 -18.74 19.46 -16.77
N PRO A 113 -17.88 20.32 -16.20
CA PRO A 113 -16.65 20.87 -16.81
C PRO A 113 -15.54 19.84 -16.96
N LYS A 114 -14.62 20.08 -17.89
CA LYS A 114 -13.41 19.23 -18.06
C LYS A 114 -12.52 19.36 -16.83
N ILE A 115 -11.90 18.24 -16.45
CA ILE A 115 -10.94 18.22 -15.35
C ILE A 115 -9.62 18.83 -15.83
N PRO A 116 -9.14 19.94 -15.24
CA PRO A 116 -7.82 20.46 -15.53
C PRO A 116 -6.73 19.46 -15.16
N PHE A 117 -5.75 19.27 -16.05
CA PHE A 117 -4.70 18.27 -15.86
C PHE A 117 -3.81 18.48 -14.63
N ASN A 118 -3.73 19.71 -14.15
CA ASN A 118 -2.96 20.08 -12.95
C ASN A 118 -3.75 19.97 -11.64
N MET A 119 -5.02 19.57 -11.68
CA MET A 119 -5.84 19.40 -10.47
C MET A 119 -5.69 18.07 -9.77
N LEU A 120 -5.05 17.09 -10.41
CA LEU A 120 -4.77 15.80 -9.82
C LEU A 120 -3.27 15.57 -9.77
N GLY A 121 -2.77 15.29 -8.60
CA GLY A 121 -1.35 15.00 -8.43
C GLY A 121 -0.99 14.51 -7.05
N VAL A 122 0.26 14.10 -6.90
CA VAL A 122 0.84 13.70 -5.62
C VAL A 122 2.25 14.26 -5.52
N SER A 123 2.62 14.69 -4.33
CA SER A 123 4.01 15.05 -4.00
C SER A 123 4.43 14.31 -2.73
N PHE A 124 5.54 13.58 -2.82
CA PHE A 124 6.10 12.87 -1.68
C PHE A 124 6.88 13.83 -0.79
N LEU A 125 6.52 13.86 0.48
CA LEU A 125 7.21 14.67 1.48
C LEU A 125 8.32 13.88 2.16
N ASN A 126 8.07 12.60 2.43
CA ASN A 126 9.01 11.69 3.06
C ASN A 126 8.74 10.26 2.64
N VAL A 127 9.79 9.53 2.32
CA VAL A 127 9.74 8.10 2.02
C VAL A 127 10.67 7.38 2.99
N GLU A 128 10.09 6.49 3.81
CA GLU A 128 10.84 5.65 4.72
C GLU A 128 11.62 4.59 3.94
N GLN A 129 12.84 4.31 4.36
CA GLN A 129 13.59 3.19 3.79
C GLN A 129 12.87 1.87 4.09
N ILE A 130 12.93 0.95 3.12
CA ILE A 130 12.41 -0.41 3.32
C ILE A 130 13.20 -1.07 4.44
N HIS A 131 12.51 -1.55 5.45
CA HIS A 131 13.10 -2.21 6.60
C HIS A 131 12.26 -3.40 7.04
N ARG A 132 12.89 -4.32 7.78
CA ARG A 132 12.21 -5.45 8.39
C ARG A 132 11.35 -4.94 9.55
N ALA A 133 10.09 -5.38 9.62
CA ALA A 133 9.24 -5.05 10.75
C ALA A 133 9.84 -5.63 12.04
N GLN A 134 9.79 -4.86 13.11
CA GLN A 134 10.35 -5.24 14.40
C GLN A 134 9.72 -6.58 14.87
N ASP A 135 10.57 -7.51 15.31
CA ASP A 135 10.18 -8.84 15.79
C ASP A 135 9.38 -9.71 14.78
N ARG A 136 9.37 -9.34 13.49
CA ARG A 136 8.65 -10.05 12.44
C ARG A 136 9.54 -10.30 11.22
N PRO A 137 10.37 -11.34 11.22
CA PRO A 137 11.37 -11.57 10.17
C PRO A 137 10.77 -11.82 8.78
N ARG A 138 9.47 -12.08 8.70
CA ARG A 138 8.74 -12.34 7.43
C ARG A 138 7.95 -11.14 6.92
N ILE A 139 8.16 -9.96 7.46
CA ILE A 139 7.48 -8.73 7.05
C ILE A 139 8.50 -7.64 6.79
N TYR A 140 8.45 -7.09 5.58
CA TYR A 140 9.16 -5.87 5.21
C TYR A 140 8.16 -4.75 5.02
N THR A 141 8.50 -3.56 5.44
CA THR A 141 7.61 -2.40 5.42
C THR A 141 8.33 -1.13 5.03
N SER A 142 7.58 -0.22 4.46
CA SER A 142 7.98 1.15 4.18
C SER A 142 6.77 2.06 4.31
N GLY A 143 6.99 3.30 4.72
CA GLY A 143 5.97 4.34 4.81
C GLY A 143 6.26 5.51 3.89
N VAL A 144 5.21 6.19 3.45
CA VAL A 144 5.29 7.39 2.62
C VAL A 144 4.35 8.45 3.19
N ARG A 145 4.87 9.64 3.47
CA ARG A 145 4.07 10.84 3.65
C ARG A 145 4.03 11.61 2.36
N ALA A 146 2.83 12.00 1.95
CA ALA A 146 2.61 12.69 0.70
C ALA A 146 1.50 13.74 0.83
N VAL A 147 1.41 14.60 -0.16
CA VAL A 147 0.25 15.48 -0.35
C VAL A 147 -0.41 15.09 -1.66
N PHE A 148 -1.68 14.77 -1.60
CA PHE A 148 -2.51 14.64 -2.78
C PHE A 148 -3.13 16.00 -3.11
N PHE A 149 -3.02 16.37 -4.36
CA PHE A 149 -3.68 17.54 -4.91
C PHE A 149 -4.92 17.09 -5.66
N VAL A 150 -6.08 17.55 -5.22
CA VAL A 150 -7.38 17.21 -5.83
C VAL A 150 -8.20 18.50 -5.89
N ASP A 151 -8.55 18.95 -7.09
CA ASP A 151 -9.43 20.11 -7.34
C ASP A 151 -9.03 21.36 -6.53
N GLY A 152 -7.73 21.67 -6.51
CA GLY A 152 -7.18 22.81 -5.78
C GLY A 152 -7.00 22.61 -4.27
N PHE A 153 -7.41 21.45 -3.73
CA PHE A 153 -7.19 21.09 -2.34
C PHE A 153 -5.90 20.27 -2.19
N ALA A 154 -5.14 20.60 -1.15
CA ALA A 154 -3.96 19.83 -0.73
C ALA A 154 -4.34 18.94 0.45
N VAL A 155 -4.35 17.63 0.26
CA VAL A 155 -4.73 16.66 1.29
C VAL A 155 -3.49 15.91 1.75
N PRO A 156 -2.97 16.17 2.94
CA PRO A 156 -1.88 15.37 3.52
C PRO A 156 -2.33 13.94 3.77
N VAL A 157 -1.55 12.98 3.29
CA VAL A 157 -1.82 11.55 3.40
C VAL A 157 -0.60 10.80 3.90
N TYR A 158 -0.87 9.67 4.53
CA TYR A 158 0.11 8.69 4.92
C TYR A 158 -0.24 7.34 4.31
N GLY A 159 0.73 6.75 3.62
CA GLY A 159 0.65 5.40 3.09
C GLY A 159 1.67 4.50 3.75
N LYS A 160 1.31 3.24 4.05
CA LYS A 160 2.23 2.23 4.54
C LYS A 160 2.04 0.93 3.80
N GLY A 161 3.14 0.40 3.28
CA GLY A 161 3.18 -0.87 2.57
C GLY A 161 3.88 -1.96 3.38
N TYR A 162 3.40 -3.18 3.22
CA TYR A 162 3.95 -4.39 3.83
C TYR A 162 4.13 -5.44 2.75
N VAL A 163 5.34 -5.92 2.59
CA VAL A 163 5.63 -7.11 1.79
C VAL A 163 5.75 -8.28 2.75
N MET A 164 4.94 -9.29 2.54
CA MET A 164 4.85 -10.46 3.41
C MET A 164 5.07 -11.74 2.62
N LYS A 165 5.77 -12.72 3.20
CA LYS A 165 5.82 -14.08 2.68
C LYS A 165 4.62 -14.86 3.20
N TYR A 166 3.84 -15.43 2.28
CA TYR A 166 2.64 -16.20 2.56
C TYR A 166 2.69 -17.52 1.77
N GLY A 167 3.07 -18.59 2.42
CA GLY A 167 3.44 -19.83 1.73
C GLY A 167 4.63 -19.60 0.78
N ASP A 168 4.48 -19.95 -0.47
CA ASP A 168 5.51 -19.77 -1.52
C ASP A 168 5.37 -18.45 -2.29
N LYS A 169 4.43 -17.60 -1.89
CA LYS A 169 4.10 -16.35 -2.57
C LYS A 169 4.41 -15.15 -1.69
N TYR A 170 4.63 -14.01 -2.34
CA TYR A 170 4.72 -12.72 -1.66
C TYR A 170 3.41 -11.95 -1.81
N ARG A 171 3.02 -11.23 -0.77
CA ARG A 171 1.87 -10.35 -0.77
C ARG A 171 2.27 -8.94 -0.46
N LEU A 172 1.64 -8.01 -1.17
CA LEU A 172 1.68 -6.59 -0.88
C LEU A 172 0.36 -6.20 -0.20
N PHE A 173 0.45 -5.74 1.03
CA PHE A 173 -0.64 -5.14 1.77
C PHE A 173 -0.30 -3.67 1.99
N CYS A 174 -1.16 -2.76 1.57
CA CYS A 174 -0.96 -1.33 1.74
C CYS A 174 -2.17 -0.70 2.39
N VAL A 175 -1.92 0.30 3.21
CA VAL A 175 -2.95 1.19 3.77
C VAL A 175 -2.64 2.63 3.37
N LEU A 176 -3.67 3.40 3.09
CA LEU A 176 -3.59 4.83 2.80
C LEU A 176 -4.65 5.56 3.60
N THR A 177 -4.25 6.56 4.34
CA THR A 177 -5.14 7.38 5.18
C THR A 177 -4.70 8.83 5.19
N THR A 178 -5.47 9.71 5.82
CA THR A 178 -5.03 11.09 6.06
C THR A 178 -3.85 11.11 7.04
N ASP A 179 -2.93 12.06 6.88
CA ASP A 179 -1.74 12.12 7.74
C ASP A 179 -2.09 12.33 9.22
N SER A 180 -3.18 13.03 9.52
CA SER A 180 -3.68 13.22 10.88
C SER A 180 -4.12 11.92 11.58
N ALA A 181 -4.48 10.89 10.82
CA ALA A 181 -4.93 9.59 11.31
C ALA A 181 -3.83 8.51 11.26
N ASN A 182 -2.62 8.86 10.86
CA ASN A 182 -1.57 7.91 10.53
C ASN A 182 -1.24 6.95 11.69
N GLU A 183 -1.12 7.44 12.92
CA GLU A 183 -0.71 6.61 14.07
C GLU A 183 -1.75 5.54 14.42
N MET A 184 -3.03 5.88 14.36
CA MET A 184 -4.13 4.95 14.62
C MET A 184 -4.18 3.85 13.55
N VAL A 185 -4.15 4.25 12.28
CA VAL A 185 -4.20 3.32 11.14
C VAL A 185 -2.95 2.47 11.06
N LYS A 186 -1.77 3.05 11.30
CA LYS A 186 -0.49 2.34 11.34
C LYS A 186 -0.49 1.21 12.37
N LYS A 187 -0.93 1.49 13.62
CA LYS A 187 -1.04 0.46 14.67
C LYS A 187 -1.96 -0.68 14.26
N ALA A 188 -3.12 -0.37 13.66
CA ALA A 188 -4.05 -1.39 13.17
C ALA A 188 -3.43 -2.21 12.03
N ALA A 189 -2.82 -1.56 11.05
CA ALA A 189 -2.17 -2.19 9.91
C ALA A 189 -0.99 -3.09 10.32
N ASP A 190 -0.17 -2.65 11.28
CA ASP A 190 0.93 -3.45 11.85
C ASP A 190 0.40 -4.74 12.52
N ARG A 191 -0.71 -4.65 13.24
CA ARG A 191 -1.37 -5.83 13.86
C ARG A 191 -1.95 -6.76 12.81
N ILE A 192 -2.58 -6.23 11.76
CA ILE A 192 -3.11 -7.02 10.64
C ILE A 192 -1.98 -7.74 9.92
N ALA A 193 -0.91 -7.04 9.57
CA ALA A 193 0.25 -7.63 8.93
C ALA A 193 0.89 -8.72 9.80
N ALA A 194 1.08 -8.46 11.09
CA ALA A 194 1.63 -9.42 12.04
C ALA A 194 0.78 -10.68 12.22
N ALA A 195 -0.55 -10.55 12.22
CA ALA A 195 -1.46 -11.69 12.33
C ALA A 195 -1.53 -12.54 11.05
N SER A 196 -1.14 -11.97 9.91
CA SER A 196 -1.16 -12.63 8.59
C SER A 196 0.03 -13.54 8.33
N VAL A 197 1.11 -13.37 9.10
CA VAL A 197 2.36 -14.14 8.96
C VAL A 197 2.54 -14.99 10.21
N LYS A 198 2.14 -16.24 10.12
CA LYS A 198 2.40 -17.26 11.15
C LYS A 198 3.64 -18.09 10.78
#